data_5d5802c997294aba3f664e9a731542fc
#
_entry.id   5d5802c997294aba3f664e9a731542fc
#
_cell.length_a   1.000
_cell.length_b   1.000
_cell.length_c   1.000
_cell.angle_alpha   90.00
_cell.angle_beta   90.00
_cell.angle_gamma   90.00
#
_symmetry.space_group_name_H-M   'P 1'
#
loop_
_entity.id
_entity.type
_entity.pdbx_description
1 polymer ?
#
loop_
_entity_poly.entity_id
_entity_poly.type
_entity_poly.pdbx_seq_one_letter_code
_entity_poly.pdbx_strand_id
1 'polypeptide(L)'
;MLKLVQLDNGVFDLAPEDQNATEDEAAQAAAETLVYAILFTDQIAPEDRVADSFDQRGWWHDETRGVGLWYVRRQALGDKARNESLNMIKRALEDKSNALTDITVTDTTDARNVSSVILQITGQHNGRQFIMKTSL
;
A
#
# COMPACT_ATOMS: atom_id res chain seq x y z
N MET A 1 11.99 12.73 12.90
CA MET A 1 11.47 11.48 12.33
C MET A 1 11.60 11.52 10.81
N LEU A 2 11.87 10.43 10.17
CA LEU A 2 11.93 10.34 8.72
C LEU A 2 10.56 9.94 8.18
N LYS A 3 10.18 10.49 7.02
CA LYS A 3 8.97 10.10 6.31
C LYS A 3 9.32 9.46 4.96
N LEU A 4 8.50 8.51 4.52
CA LEU A 4 8.58 7.97 3.17
C LEU A 4 7.90 8.91 2.18
N VAL A 5 8.57 9.16 1.06
CA VAL A 5 8.06 9.96 -0.04
C VAL A 5 8.13 9.12 -1.31
N GLN A 6 7.01 9.01 -2.00
CA GLN A 6 6.96 8.34 -3.30
C GLN A 6 7.45 9.28 -4.39
N LEU A 7 8.51 8.90 -5.08
CA LEU A 7 9.07 9.65 -6.21
C LEU A 7 8.49 9.18 -7.55
N ASP A 8 8.25 7.88 -7.68
CA ASP A 8 7.69 7.22 -8.85
C ASP A 8 7.10 5.86 -8.43
N ASN A 9 6.51 5.12 -9.37
CA ASN A 9 5.96 3.79 -9.11
C ASN A 9 7.01 2.87 -8.47
N GLY A 10 6.78 2.47 -7.23
CA GLY A 10 7.68 1.60 -6.49
C GLY A 10 9.02 2.24 -6.10
N VAL A 11 9.23 3.52 -6.34
CA VAL A 11 10.44 4.25 -5.99
C VAL A 11 10.16 5.22 -4.84
N PHE A 12 10.86 5.02 -3.73
CA PHE A 12 10.69 5.81 -2.51
C PHE A 12 12.01 6.41 -2.06
N ASP A 13 11.92 7.51 -1.35
CA ASP A 13 13.03 8.12 -0.63
C ASP A 13 12.62 8.44 0.80
N LEU A 14 13.60 8.61 1.66
CA LEU A 14 13.41 9.07 3.02
C LEU A 14 13.68 10.57 3.09
N ALA A 15 12.69 11.32 3.53
CA ALA A 15 12.82 12.75 3.75
C ALA A 15 12.75 13.08 5.23
N PRO A 16 13.50 14.09 5.71
CA PRO A 16 13.34 14.57 7.07
C PRO A 16 11.94 15.18 7.25
N GLU A 17 11.40 15.04 8.44
CA GLU A 17 10.17 15.70 8.81
C GLU A 17 10.38 17.22 8.82
N ASP A 18 9.41 17.95 8.27
CA ASP A 18 9.45 19.42 8.32
C ASP A 18 9.26 19.89 9.77
N GLN A 19 10.24 20.61 10.30
CA GLN A 19 10.19 21.13 11.66
C GLN A 19 9.10 22.19 11.86
N ASN A 20 8.62 22.79 10.78
CA ASN A 20 7.54 23.77 10.78
C ASN A 20 6.17 23.16 10.47
N ALA A 21 6.09 21.83 10.28
CA ALA A 21 4.83 21.16 10.01
C ALA A 21 3.85 21.31 11.18
N THR A 22 2.59 21.52 10.85
CA THR A 22 1.51 21.50 11.84
C THR A 22 1.30 20.06 12.35
N GLU A 23 0.60 19.91 13.48
CA GLU A 23 0.26 18.58 13.99
C GLU A 23 -0.53 17.76 12.96
N ASP A 24 -1.41 18.38 12.19
CA ASP A 24 -2.19 17.72 11.15
C ASP A 24 -1.31 17.25 10.00
N GLU A 25 -0.37 18.07 9.56
CA GLU A 25 0.61 17.69 8.52
C GLU A 25 1.52 16.55 8.98
N ALA A 26 1.98 16.59 10.22
CA ALA A 26 2.79 15.52 10.80
C ALA A 26 1.99 14.22 10.93
N ALA A 27 0.73 14.28 11.34
CA ALA A 27 -0.15 13.12 11.43
C ALA A 27 -0.45 12.53 10.05
N GLN A 28 -0.68 13.37 9.05
CA GLN A 28 -0.86 12.95 7.65
C GLN A 28 0.39 12.22 7.14
N ALA A 29 1.58 12.79 7.34
CA ALA A 29 2.84 12.18 6.92
C ALA A 29 3.10 10.83 7.62
N ALA A 30 2.75 10.70 8.88
CA ALA A 30 2.86 9.43 9.62
C ALA A 30 1.92 8.36 9.06
N ALA A 31 0.68 8.72 8.74
CA ALA A 31 -0.29 7.81 8.14
C ALA A 31 0.16 7.35 6.75
N GLU A 32 0.62 8.26 5.91
CA GLU A 32 1.15 7.95 4.57
C GLU A 32 2.35 7.00 4.65
N THR A 33 3.29 7.27 5.56
CA THR A 33 4.47 6.43 5.76
C THR A 33 4.09 5.01 6.16
N LEU A 34 3.12 4.86 7.06
CA LEU A 34 2.62 3.56 7.48
C LEU A 34 1.95 2.81 6.32
N VAL A 35 1.11 3.50 5.55
CA VAL A 35 0.44 2.90 4.39
C VAL A 35 1.45 2.45 3.34
N TYR A 36 2.44 3.26 3.01
CA TYR A 36 3.50 2.88 2.08
C TYR A 36 4.29 1.67 2.57
N ALA A 37 4.64 1.63 3.85
CA ALA A 37 5.36 0.49 4.43
C ALA A 37 4.56 -0.81 4.29
N ILE A 38 3.24 -0.78 4.47
CA ILE A 38 2.37 -1.94 4.32
C ILE A 38 2.24 -2.35 2.85
N LEU A 39 1.95 -1.40 1.96
CA LEU A 39 1.70 -1.66 0.54
C LEU A 39 2.92 -2.23 -0.19
N PHE A 40 4.12 -1.80 0.20
CA PHE A 40 5.35 -2.20 -0.48
C PHE A 40 6.16 -3.24 0.30
N THR A 41 5.57 -3.88 1.30
CA THR A 41 6.07 -5.09 1.91
C THR A 41 5.42 -6.30 1.24
N ASP A 42 6.21 -7.20 0.70
CA ASP A 42 5.73 -8.39 0.01
C ASP A 42 5.31 -9.47 1.02
N GLN A 43 4.03 -9.85 0.98
CA GLN A 43 3.52 -10.99 1.73
C GLN A 43 3.88 -12.29 1.00
N ILE A 44 4.05 -13.38 1.74
CA ILE A 44 4.24 -14.71 1.15
C ILE A 44 3.05 -15.06 0.23
N ALA A 45 3.34 -15.57 -0.96
CA ALA A 45 2.32 -16.03 -1.88
C ALA A 45 1.91 -17.48 -1.62
N PRO A 46 0.64 -17.84 -1.83
CA PRO A 46 0.22 -19.23 -1.88
C PRO A 46 0.96 -19.99 -2.99
N GLU A 47 1.25 -21.27 -2.77
CA GLU A 47 1.99 -22.11 -3.74
C GLU A 47 1.32 -22.19 -5.11
N ASP A 48 -0.01 -22.18 -5.15
CA ASP A 48 -0.80 -22.22 -6.37
C ASP A 48 -0.80 -20.92 -7.18
N ARG A 49 -0.25 -19.84 -6.60
CA ARG A 49 -0.19 -18.50 -7.22
C ARG A 49 1.19 -18.14 -7.77
N VAL A 50 2.17 -19.02 -7.65
CA VAL A 50 3.54 -18.83 -8.14
C VAL A 50 3.97 -19.98 -9.03
N ALA A 51 4.80 -19.68 -10.03
CA ALA A 51 5.32 -20.70 -10.95
C ALA A 51 6.43 -21.55 -10.30
N ASP A 52 7.15 -20.97 -9.34
CA ASP A 52 8.23 -21.63 -8.61
C ASP A 52 7.96 -21.54 -7.10
N SER A 53 7.83 -22.68 -6.45
CA SER A 53 7.59 -22.76 -5.01
C SER A 53 8.75 -22.22 -4.15
N PHE A 54 9.93 -22.06 -4.74
CA PHE A 54 11.07 -21.41 -4.08
C PHE A 54 11.03 -19.88 -4.14
N ASP A 55 10.19 -19.29 -4.98
CA ASP A 55 10.00 -17.84 -5.12
C ASP A 55 8.63 -17.42 -4.61
N GLN A 56 8.32 -17.74 -3.37
CA GLN A 56 7.09 -17.28 -2.73
C GLN A 56 7.22 -15.91 -2.07
N ARG A 57 8.44 -15.34 -2.03
CA ARG A 57 8.78 -14.10 -1.34
C ARG A 57 8.33 -14.10 0.12
N GLY A 58 7.92 -12.96 0.63
CA GLY A 58 7.62 -12.76 2.03
C GLY A 58 8.75 -12.03 2.76
N TRP A 59 8.36 -11.21 3.72
CA TRP A 59 9.36 -10.53 4.54
C TRP A 59 9.99 -11.52 5.53
N TRP A 60 11.31 -11.58 5.56
CA TRP A 60 12.06 -12.55 6.36
C TRP A 60 11.72 -12.54 7.86
N HIS A 61 11.30 -11.38 8.40
CA HIS A 61 10.92 -11.25 9.80
C HIS A 61 9.50 -11.77 10.10
N ASP A 62 8.57 -11.50 9.18
CA ASP A 62 7.20 -11.98 9.24
C ASP A 62 6.62 -12.07 7.83
N GLU A 63 6.62 -13.26 7.27
CA GLU A 63 6.17 -13.52 5.90
C GLU A 63 4.65 -13.31 5.70
N THR A 64 3.88 -13.21 6.78
CA THR A 64 2.43 -12.93 6.72
C THR A 64 2.12 -11.45 6.62
N ARG A 65 3.12 -10.59 6.89
CA ARG A 65 2.98 -9.14 6.80
C ARG A 65 3.03 -8.65 5.36
N GLY A 66 2.37 -7.50 5.13
CA GLY A 66 2.37 -6.85 3.83
C GLY A 66 1.18 -7.25 2.96
N VAL A 67 1.36 -7.14 1.67
CA VAL A 67 0.32 -7.37 0.67
C VAL A 67 0.84 -8.26 -0.46
N GLY A 68 -0.05 -9.09 -1.00
CA GLY A 68 0.27 -9.98 -2.14
C GLY A 68 0.22 -9.31 -3.51
N LEU A 69 0.38 -8.00 -3.62
CA LEU A 69 0.33 -7.29 -4.90
C LEU A 69 1.35 -7.81 -5.92
N TRP A 70 2.51 -8.22 -5.46
CA TRP A 70 3.59 -8.68 -6.32
C TRP A 70 3.22 -9.91 -7.16
N TYR A 71 2.44 -10.85 -6.61
CA TYR A 71 2.01 -12.01 -7.37
C TYR A 71 0.72 -11.78 -8.16
N VAL A 72 -0.16 -10.90 -7.69
CA VAL A 72 -1.37 -10.50 -8.43
C VAL A 72 -1.00 -9.70 -9.69
N ARG A 73 -0.01 -8.83 -9.60
CA ARG A 73 0.48 -8.03 -10.75
C ARG A 73 1.10 -8.86 -11.88
N ARG A 74 1.55 -10.07 -11.59
CA ARG A 74 2.05 -11.01 -12.60
C ARG A 74 0.93 -11.66 -13.43
N GLN A 75 -0.31 -11.52 -13.00
CA GLN A 75 -1.47 -12.02 -13.73
C GLN A 75 -1.95 -10.99 -14.76
N ALA A 76 -2.77 -11.45 -15.72
CA ALA A 76 -3.37 -10.55 -16.69
C ALA A 76 -4.18 -9.46 -16.01
N LEU A 77 -3.97 -8.20 -16.42
CA LEU A 77 -4.64 -7.01 -15.89
C LEU A 77 -6.13 -6.99 -16.31
N GLY A 78 -6.93 -7.83 -15.70
CA GLY A 78 -8.38 -7.81 -15.84
C GLY A 78 -9.07 -7.17 -14.64
N ASP A 79 -10.37 -6.92 -14.77
CA ASP A 79 -11.19 -6.34 -13.68
C ASP A 79 -11.14 -7.20 -12.41
N LYS A 80 -11.05 -8.52 -12.57
CA LYS A 80 -10.91 -9.46 -11.45
C LYS A 80 -9.62 -9.22 -10.66
N ALA A 81 -8.49 -9.06 -11.34
CA ALA A 81 -7.20 -8.79 -10.71
C ALA A 81 -7.18 -7.43 -10.01
N ARG A 82 -7.82 -6.41 -10.60
CA ARG A 82 -7.98 -5.10 -9.96
C ARG A 82 -8.80 -5.18 -8.69
N ASN A 83 -9.95 -5.85 -8.72
CA ASN A 83 -10.80 -6.02 -7.54
C ASN A 83 -10.11 -6.84 -6.45
N GLU A 84 -9.38 -7.87 -6.83
CA GLU A 84 -8.57 -8.66 -5.90
C GLU A 84 -7.51 -7.79 -5.21
N SER A 85 -6.80 -6.95 -5.98
CA SER A 85 -5.80 -6.03 -5.45
C SER A 85 -6.39 -5.03 -4.46
N LEU A 86 -7.54 -4.43 -4.79
CA LEU A 86 -8.23 -3.50 -3.89
C LEU A 86 -8.63 -4.16 -2.58
N ASN A 87 -9.18 -5.37 -2.64
CA ASN A 87 -9.56 -6.14 -1.46
C ASN A 87 -8.36 -6.54 -0.60
N MET A 88 -7.26 -6.94 -1.22
CA MET A 88 -6.02 -7.26 -0.51
C MET A 88 -5.46 -6.06 0.24
N ILE A 89 -5.41 -4.90 -0.42
CA ILE A 89 -4.93 -3.65 0.18
C ILE A 89 -5.81 -3.28 1.38
N LYS A 90 -7.11 -3.29 1.19
CA LYS A 90 -8.06 -2.97 2.26
C LYS A 90 -7.86 -3.88 3.47
N ARG A 91 -7.78 -5.18 3.28
CA ARG A 91 -7.57 -6.16 4.37
C ARG A 91 -6.25 -5.94 5.09
N ALA A 92 -5.18 -5.69 4.34
CA ALA A 92 -3.87 -5.45 4.93
C ALA A 92 -3.84 -4.18 5.78
N LEU A 93 -4.50 -3.12 5.32
CA LEU A 93 -4.57 -1.84 6.05
C LEU A 93 -5.49 -1.90 7.27
N GLU A 94 -6.57 -2.67 7.20
CA GLU A 94 -7.53 -2.84 8.31
C GLU A 94 -7.03 -3.77 9.43
N ASP A 95 -5.86 -4.37 9.29
CA ASP A 95 -5.27 -5.18 10.36
C ASP A 95 -5.18 -4.37 11.66
N LYS A 96 -5.71 -4.92 12.74
CA LYS A 96 -5.78 -4.24 14.06
C LYS A 96 -4.43 -3.76 14.58
N SER A 97 -3.33 -4.41 14.16
CA SER A 97 -1.97 -4.03 14.56
C SER A 97 -1.52 -2.69 13.98
N ASN A 98 -2.20 -2.17 12.97
CA ASN A 98 -1.78 -0.98 12.23
C ASN A 98 -2.41 0.32 12.77
N ALA A 99 -3.34 0.25 13.71
CA ALA A 99 -4.09 1.41 14.22
C ALA A 99 -4.80 2.24 13.13
N LEU A 100 -5.11 1.62 12.01
CA LEU A 100 -5.87 2.20 10.90
C LEU A 100 -7.32 1.73 10.95
N THR A 101 -8.25 2.64 10.79
CA THR A 101 -9.70 2.37 10.82
C THR A 101 -10.42 3.07 9.68
N ASP A 102 -11.63 2.61 9.37
CA ASP A 102 -12.50 3.20 8.33
C ASP A 102 -11.83 3.32 6.96
N ILE A 103 -11.05 2.30 6.59
CA ILE A 103 -10.29 2.30 5.34
C ILE A 103 -11.21 2.13 4.13
N THR A 104 -11.07 3.06 3.19
CA THR A 104 -11.70 3.00 1.87
C THR A 104 -10.62 3.11 0.80
N VAL A 105 -10.60 2.15 -0.11
CA VAL A 105 -9.66 2.11 -1.24
C VAL A 105 -10.45 2.25 -2.52
N THR A 106 -10.14 3.28 -3.30
CA THR A 106 -10.83 3.58 -4.56
C THR A 106 -9.83 3.65 -5.70
N ASP A 107 -10.15 2.98 -6.82
CA ASP A 107 -9.38 3.09 -8.05
C ASP A 107 -9.78 4.39 -8.77
N THR A 108 -8.83 5.32 -8.87
CA THR A 108 -9.00 6.60 -9.56
C THR A 108 -8.21 6.65 -10.87
N THR A 109 -7.81 5.49 -11.39
CA THR A 109 -7.04 5.42 -12.63
C THR A 109 -7.81 6.02 -13.80
N ASP A 110 -7.18 6.93 -14.54
CA ASP A 110 -7.72 7.43 -15.81
C ASP A 110 -7.77 6.26 -16.81
N ALA A 111 -8.90 6.10 -17.49
CA ALA A 111 -9.08 5.08 -18.54
C ALA A 111 -8.05 5.19 -19.69
N ARG A 112 -7.38 6.34 -19.83
CA ARG A 112 -6.32 6.58 -20.80
C ARG A 112 -4.96 6.03 -20.35
N ASN A 113 -4.77 5.76 -19.05
CA ASN A 113 -3.51 5.28 -18.49
C ASN A 113 -3.60 3.78 -18.25
N VAL A 114 -3.04 3.00 -19.15
CA VAL A 114 -3.00 1.52 -19.07
C VAL A 114 -1.77 0.98 -18.33
N SER A 115 -0.80 1.83 -18.00
CA SER A 115 0.49 1.38 -17.46
C SER A 115 0.60 1.46 -15.95
N SER A 116 -0.26 2.20 -15.28
CA SER A 116 -0.26 2.33 -13.82
C SER A 116 -1.67 2.41 -13.26
N VAL A 117 -1.83 1.90 -12.05
CA VAL A 117 -3.07 2.01 -11.28
C VAL A 117 -2.86 3.10 -10.23
N ILE A 118 -3.75 4.09 -10.22
CA ILE A 118 -3.74 5.16 -9.22
C ILE A 118 -4.85 4.88 -8.22
N LEU A 119 -4.47 4.72 -6.96
CA LEU A 119 -5.40 4.45 -5.86
C LEU A 119 -5.53 5.67 -4.96
N GLN A 120 -6.75 5.93 -4.53
CA GLN A 120 -7.03 6.86 -3.44
C GLN A 120 -7.38 6.04 -2.19
N ILE A 121 -6.66 6.28 -1.12
CA ILE A 121 -6.85 5.61 0.17
C ILE A 121 -7.28 6.67 1.17
N THR A 122 -8.41 6.43 1.81
CA THR A 122 -8.93 7.28 2.87
C THR A 122 -9.16 6.44 4.12
N GLY A 123 -9.01 7.04 5.27
CA GLY A 123 -9.23 6.36 6.53
C GLY A 123 -8.90 7.23 7.72
N GLN A 124 -8.74 6.58 8.88
CA GLN A 124 -8.35 7.23 10.12
C GLN A 124 -7.11 6.53 10.70
N HIS A 125 -6.18 7.34 11.16
CA HIS A 125 -5.00 6.89 11.90
C HIS A 125 -4.93 7.64 13.23
N ASN A 126 -4.98 6.90 14.34
CA ASN A 126 -5.03 7.47 15.69
C ASN A 126 -6.17 8.49 15.88
N GLY A 127 -7.33 8.24 15.27
CA GLY A 127 -8.51 9.10 15.36
C GLY A 127 -8.50 10.33 14.43
N ARG A 128 -7.46 10.52 13.63
CA ARG A 128 -7.36 11.59 12.63
C ARG A 128 -7.59 11.06 11.23
N GLN A 129 -8.41 11.73 10.46
CA GLN A 129 -8.64 11.39 9.06
C GLN A 129 -7.42 11.69 8.19
N PHE A 130 -7.16 10.82 7.23
CA PHE A 130 -6.15 11.05 6.20
C PHE A 130 -6.69 10.69 4.82
N ILE A 131 -6.14 11.32 3.80
CA ILE A 131 -6.42 11.04 2.39
C ILE A 131 -5.09 11.01 1.67
N MET A 132 -4.85 9.97 0.89
CA MET A 132 -3.65 9.89 0.07
C MET A 132 -3.93 9.25 -1.28
N LYS A 133 -3.07 9.55 -2.25
CA LYS A 133 -3.03 8.88 -3.54
C LYS A 133 -1.68 8.21 -3.72
N THR A 134 -1.69 7.02 -4.26
CA THR A 134 -0.48 6.29 -4.61
C THR A 134 -0.64 5.63 -5.96
N SER A 135 0.46 5.48 -6.67
CA SER A 135 0.51 4.72 -7.92
C SER A 135 1.17 3.37 -7.69
N LEU A 136 0.62 2.34 -8.32
CA LEU A 136 1.11 0.97 -8.25
C LEU A 136 1.66 0.48 -9.59
#